data_f7faf04b1091875ddfb76097f7cc70cd
#
_entry.id   f7faf04b1091875ddfb76097f7cc70cd
#
_cell.length_a   1.000
_cell.length_b   1.000
_cell.length_c   1.000
_cell.angle_alpha   90.00
_cell.angle_beta   90.00
_cell.angle_gamma   90.00
#
_symmetry.space_group_name_H-M   'P 1'
#
loop_
_entity.id
_entity.type
_entity.pdbx_description
1 polymer ?
#
loop_
_entity_poly.entity_id
_entity_poly.type
_entity_poly.pdbx_seq_one_letter_code
_entity_poly.pdbx_strand_id
1 'polypeptide(L)'
;MSTLRGNREILRVEDVSVTLGAGRRRGMSTGNRVLQRVNLTIEAGSWTAIVGPNGAGKTTLLRACGNLLDRRDDREGRIDLMGQSLDNWSGRALAQSVAWLGTAEIGADGDLSALSAWDVVALGRLPHQRWWPSTGALTTDDAAVVQDVMMQTHTWQFRDKPLLEMSSGERQRVHVARALAVRAPLVLMDEPLLNLDPPHQAEWIQLVRAMAAEGQTIISVLHELNAALYADNIVVLVKGRVTHAGRVDSLDTRAAITAAFSNRIQIRSLDNHWVALPRV
;
A
#
# COMPACT_ATOMS: atom_id res chain seq x y z
N MET A 1 -26.96 -11.51 13.77
CA MET A 1 -26.85 -10.05 13.72
C MET A 1 -26.34 -9.67 12.33
N SER A 2 -27.31 -9.57 11.45
CA SER A 2 -27.15 -9.12 10.06
C SER A 2 -27.48 -7.64 10.02
N THR A 3 -26.92 -6.92 9.09
CA THR A 3 -27.14 -5.54 8.68
C THR A 3 -26.09 -4.56 9.18
N LEU A 4 -25.19 -4.26 8.27
CA LEU A 4 -24.68 -2.95 7.86
C LEU A 4 -23.51 -3.12 6.86
N ARG A 5 -23.69 -3.88 5.79
CA ARG A 5 -22.89 -3.72 4.56
C ARG A 5 -23.51 -2.59 3.73
N GLY A 6 -23.52 -1.40 4.30
CA GLY A 6 -23.69 -0.19 3.53
C GLY A 6 -22.33 0.11 2.87
N ASN A 7 -22.37 0.37 1.58
CA ASN A 7 -21.26 0.81 0.73
C ASN A 7 -20.46 1.91 1.43
N ARG A 8 -19.47 1.56 2.27
CA ARG A 8 -18.65 2.52 3.00
C ARG A 8 -17.39 2.76 2.20
N GLU A 9 -17.45 3.82 1.43
CA GLU A 9 -16.27 4.39 0.82
C GLU A 9 -15.26 4.78 1.91
N ILE A 10 -14.05 4.24 1.82
CA ILE A 10 -12.97 4.58 2.74
C ILE A 10 -12.11 5.72 2.19
N LEU A 11 -11.91 5.76 0.88
CA LEU A 11 -11.08 6.75 0.21
C LEU A 11 -11.76 7.25 -1.06
N ARG A 12 -11.83 8.56 -1.22
CA ARG A 12 -12.29 9.24 -2.43
C ARG A 12 -11.23 10.21 -2.92
N VAL A 13 -10.91 10.11 -4.20
CA VAL A 13 -9.96 10.97 -4.91
C VAL A 13 -10.73 11.70 -6.01
N GLU A 14 -10.74 13.03 -5.96
CA GLU A 14 -11.50 13.89 -6.87
C GLU A 14 -10.59 14.89 -7.58
N ASP A 15 -10.51 14.76 -8.90
CA ASP A 15 -9.75 15.62 -9.84
C ASP A 15 -8.29 15.86 -9.42
N VAL A 16 -7.65 14.83 -8.82
CA VAL A 16 -6.31 14.97 -8.25
C VAL A 16 -5.25 14.99 -9.34
N SER A 17 -4.45 16.05 -9.32
CA SER A 17 -3.24 16.18 -10.14
C SER A 17 -2.03 16.39 -9.21
N VAL A 18 -0.89 15.80 -9.57
CA VAL A 18 0.36 15.93 -8.79
C VAL A 18 1.50 16.31 -9.71
N THR A 19 2.24 17.35 -9.30
CA THR A 19 3.46 17.81 -9.95
C THR A 19 4.63 17.64 -8.99
N LEU A 20 5.59 16.78 -9.32
CA LEU A 20 6.75 16.51 -8.50
C LEU A 20 7.84 17.58 -8.72
N GLY A 21 8.50 17.98 -7.62
CA GLY A 21 9.59 18.93 -7.66
C GLY A 21 9.18 20.34 -8.10
N ALA A 22 7.94 20.73 -7.86
CA ALA A 22 7.43 22.06 -8.14
C ALA A 22 8.09 23.11 -7.23
N GLY A 23 9.39 23.36 -7.40
CA GLY A 23 10.10 24.40 -6.68
C GLY A 23 9.42 25.75 -6.90
N ARG A 24 9.03 26.44 -5.82
CA ARG A 24 8.45 27.80 -5.85
C ARG A 24 9.50 28.82 -6.38
N ARG A 25 9.77 28.81 -7.66
CA ARG A 25 10.41 29.94 -8.36
C ARG A 25 9.35 30.70 -9.14
N ARG A 26 8.97 31.87 -8.60
CA ARG A 26 8.18 32.95 -9.24
C ARG A 26 7.37 32.49 -10.47
N GLY A 27 6.15 31.96 -10.25
CA GLY A 27 5.12 31.91 -11.28
C GLY A 27 5.19 30.86 -12.37
N MET A 28 6.20 29.98 -12.41
CA MET A 28 6.27 28.85 -13.33
C MET A 28 6.54 27.56 -12.52
N SER A 29 5.57 26.66 -12.49
CA SER A 29 5.78 25.28 -12.01
C SER A 29 6.72 24.59 -12.99
N THR A 30 8.00 24.45 -12.62
CA THR A 30 9.00 23.74 -13.42
C THR A 30 9.01 22.23 -13.14
N GLY A 31 8.03 21.75 -12.36
CA GLY A 31 7.93 20.34 -11.95
C GLY A 31 7.39 19.42 -13.04
N ASN A 32 7.63 18.13 -12.86
CA ASN A 32 7.08 17.07 -13.72
C ASN A 32 5.66 16.71 -13.26
N ARG A 33 4.64 16.93 -14.08
CA ARG A 33 3.25 16.54 -13.80
C ARG A 33 3.10 15.03 -14.00
N VAL A 34 3.01 14.30 -12.89
CA VAL A 34 2.97 12.83 -12.86
C VAL A 34 1.54 12.31 -12.80
N LEU A 35 0.63 12.97 -12.08
CA LEU A 35 -0.79 12.62 -12.05
C LEU A 35 -1.64 13.72 -12.70
N GLN A 36 -2.69 13.32 -13.40
CA GLN A 36 -3.52 14.21 -14.20
C GLN A 36 -5.00 13.90 -13.99
N ARG A 37 -5.69 14.74 -13.18
CA ARG A 37 -7.12 14.69 -12.95
C ARG A 37 -7.63 13.29 -12.60
N VAL A 38 -6.97 12.66 -11.63
CA VAL A 38 -7.33 11.32 -11.16
C VAL A 38 -8.62 11.39 -10.37
N ASN A 39 -9.57 10.53 -10.74
CA ASN A 39 -10.79 10.26 -9.98
C ASN A 39 -10.83 8.78 -9.63
N LEU A 40 -11.02 8.46 -8.35
CA LEU A 40 -10.99 7.09 -7.84
C LEU A 40 -11.78 7.00 -6.53
N THR A 41 -12.56 5.95 -6.37
CA THR A 41 -13.22 5.60 -5.11
C THR A 41 -12.79 4.19 -4.69
N ILE A 42 -12.44 4.03 -3.43
CA ILE A 42 -12.06 2.73 -2.82
C ILE A 42 -13.08 2.36 -1.76
N GLU A 43 -13.59 1.16 -1.85
CA GLU A 43 -14.53 0.58 -0.89
C GLU A 43 -13.81 -0.02 0.31
N ALA A 44 -14.40 0.18 1.51
CA ALA A 44 -13.87 -0.40 2.75
C ALA A 44 -13.96 -1.93 2.76
N GLY A 45 -12.96 -2.56 3.39
CA GLY A 45 -12.93 -4.02 3.55
C GLY A 45 -12.67 -4.78 2.25
N SER A 46 -11.87 -4.20 1.35
CA SER A 46 -11.46 -4.82 0.09
C SER A 46 -9.98 -4.67 -0.17
N TRP A 47 -9.42 -5.55 -0.96
CA TRP A 47 -8.09 -5.41 -1.51
C TRP A 47 -8.14 -4.86 -2.94
N THR A 48 -7.56 -3.69 -3.14
CA THR A 48 -7.42 -3.04 -4.45
C THR A 48 -5.96 -3.05 -4.90
N ALA A 49 -5.67 -3.60 -6.07
CA ALA A 49 -4.35 -3.54 -6.68
C ALA A 49 -4.27 -2.43 -7.74
N ILE A 50 -3.25 -1.58 -7.66
CA ILE A 50 -2.93 -0.57 -8.67
C ILE A 50 -1.88 -1.15 -9.62
N VAL A 51 -2.24 -1.27 -10.89
CA VAL A 51 -1.37 -1.80 -11.95
C VAL A 51 -1.20 -0.80 -13.08
N GLY A 52 -0.15 -0.98 -13.89
CA GLY A 52 0.13 -0.13 -15.05
C GLY A 52 1.62 -0.12 -15.38
N PRO A 53 2.01 0.43 -16.53
CA PRO A 53 3.40 0.49 -16.98
C PRO A 53 4.32 1.24 -15.99
N ASN A 54 5.64 1.01 -16.11
CA ASN A 54 6.62 1.77 -15.35
C ASN A 54 6.51 3.25 -15.69
N GLY A 55 6.65 4.11 -14.67
CA GLY A 55 6.49 5.56 -14.83
C GLY A 55 5.02 6.04 -14.99
N ALA A 56 4.02 5.17 -14.84
CA ALA A 56 2.61 5.57 -14.91
C ALA A 56 2.14 6.46 -13.76
N GLY A 57 2.90 6.55 -12.64
CA GLY A 57 2.55 7.37 -11.47
C GLY A 57 1.94 6.58 -10.30
N LYS A 58 2.05 5.23 -10.30
CA LYS A 58 1.43 4.36 -9.30
C LYS A 58 1.85 4.69 -7.86
N THR A 59 3.15 4.73 -7.59
CA THR A 59 3.73 5.13 -6.29
C THR A 59 3.30 6.54 -5.89
N THR A 60 3.26 7.48 -6.85
CA THR A 60 2.83 8.86 -6.59
C THR A 60 1.36 8.91 -6.19
N LEU A 61 0.48 8.13 -6.85
CA LEU A 61 -0.93 8.02 -6.47
C LEU A 61 -1.07 7.44 -5.06
N LEU A 62 -0.35 6.37 -4.77
CA LEU A 62 -0.39 5.74 -3.46
C LEU A 62 0.09 6.70 -2.36
N ARG A 63 1.19 7.45 -2.59
CA ARG A 63 1.68 8.48 -1.67
C ARG A 63 0.69 9.63 -1.49
N ALA A 64 0.04 10.07 -2.57
CA ALA A 64 -1.01 11.09 -2.47
C ALA A 64 -2.17 10.63 -1.59
N CYS A 65 -2.62 9.38 -1.72
CA CYS A 65 -3.66 8.77 -0.89
C CYS A 65 -3.28 8.69 0.60
N GLY A 66 -1.99 8.53 0.91
CA GLY A 66 -1.46 8.49 2.28
C GLY A 66 -1.06 9.85 2.85
N ASN A 67 -1.23 10.94 2.09
CA ASN A 67 -0.69 12.28 2.43
C ASN A 67 0.83 12.29 2.65
N LEU A 68 1.56 11.50 1.84
CA LEU A 68 3.01 11.23 1.94
C LEU A 68 3.80 11.87 0.78
N LEU A 69 3.22 12.85 0.09
CA LEU A 69 3.93 13.63 -0.91
C LEU A 69 4.99 14.54 -0.24
N ASP A 70 6.08 14.79 -0.93
CA ASP A 70 7.12 15.70 -0.44
C ASP A 70 6.57 17.14 -0.36
N ARG A 71 7.12 17.98 0.52
CA ARG A 71 6.77 19.40 0.64
C ARG A 71 7.05 20.21 -0.64
N ARG A 72 7.86 19.67 -1.53
CA ARG A 72 8.18 20.27 -2.84
C ARG A 72 7.22 19.87 -3.94
N ASP A 73 6.35 18.92 -3.65
CA ASP A 73 5.35 18.43 -4.58
C ASP A 73 4.10 19.28 -4.46
N ASP A 74 3.45 19.52 -5.59
CA ASP A 74 2.20 20.26 -5.64
C ASP A 74 1.06 19.29 -5.94
N ARG A 75 0.01 19.35 -5.11
CA ARG A 75 -1.21 18.57 -5.27
C ARG A 75 -2.40 19.49 -5.45
N GLU A 76 -3.05 19.38 -6.59
CA GLU A 76 -4.37 19.96 -6.89
C GLU A 76 -5.46 18.90 -6.68
N GLY A 77 -6.70 19.32 -6.47
CA GLY A 77 -7.84 18.43 -6.27
C GLY A 77 -8.01 18.03 -4.80
N ARG A 78 -8.92 17.08 -4.55
CA ARG A 78 -9.34 16.69 -3.20
C ARG A 78 -9.19 15.19 -2.97
N ILE A 79 -8.75 14.82 -1.77
CA ILE A 79 -8.73 13.44 -1.30
C ILE A 79 -9.43 13.40 0.05
N ASP A 80 -10.46 12.58 0.15
CA ASP A 80 -11.18 12.33 1.39
C ASP A 80 -10.87 10.91 1.91
N LEU A 81 -10.54 10.81 3.18
CA LEU A 81 -10.35 9.56 3.91
C LEU A 81 -11.48 9.45 4.95
N MET A 82 -12.26 8.37 4.91
CA MET A 82 -13.43 8.15 5.81
C MET A 82 -14.37 9.36 5.85
N GLY A 83 -14.61 10.01 4.69
CA GLY A 83 -15.50 11.16 4.54
C GLY A 83 -14.93 12.50 5.01
N GLN A 84 -13.68 12.55 5.45
CA GLN A 84 -12.99 13.79 5.84
C GLN A 84 -11.82 14.07 4.92
N SER A 85 -11.68 15.35 4.45
CA SER A 85 -10.54 15.76 3.63
C SER A 85 -9.21 15.50 4.35
N LEU A 86 -8.23 14.94 3.61
CA LEU A 86 -6.89 14.67 4.14
C LEU A 86 -6.23 15.92 4.73
N ASP A 87 -6.55 17.11 4.22
CA ASP A 87 -5.98 18.36 4.67
C ASP A 87 -6.44 18.75 6.11
N ASN A 88 -7.51 18.12 6.58
CA ASN A 88 -8.09 18.35 7.92
C ASN A 88 -7.65 17.30 8.96
N TRP A 89 -6.86 16.31 8.56
CA TRP A 89 -6.37 15.28 9.49
C TRP A 89 -5.17 15.80 10.30
N SER A 90 -5.15 15.54 11.60
CA SER A 90 -3.93 15.71 12.38
C SER A 90 -2.94 14.59 12.01
N GLY A 91 -1.63 14.89 12.03
CA GLY A 91 -0.60 13.92 11.67
C GLY A 91 -0.72 12.61 12.47
N ARG A 92 -1.06 12.69 13.76
CA ARG A 92 -1.24 11.51 14.62
C ARG A 92 -2.47 10.69 14.24
N ALA A 93 -3.62 11.34 14.07
CA ALA A 93 -4.85 10.64 13.69
C ALA A 93 -4.70 9.96 12.33
N LEU A 94 -4.05 10.64 11.37
CA LEU A 94 -3.74 10.06 10.08
C LEU A 94 -2.81 8.84 10.21
N ALA A 95 -1.73 8.94 10.99
CA ALA A 95 -0.79 7.84 11.21
C ALA A 95 -1.41 6.62 11.94
N GLN A 96 -2.49 6.81 12.69
CA GLN A 96 -3.30 5.72 13.26
C GLN A 96 -4.27 5.11 12.24
N SER A 97 -4.65 5.86 11.23
CA SER A 97 -5.69 5.48 10.26
C SER A 97 -5.14 4.95 8.94
N VAL A 98 -3.87 5.27 8.62
CA VAL A 98 -3.18 4.84 7.41
C VAL A 98 -1.85 4.22 7.77
N ALA A 99 -1.69 2.93 7.47
CA ALA A 99 -0.40 2.26 7.52
C ALA A 99 0.28 2.34 6.16
N TRP A 100 1.60 2.53 6.16
CA TRP A 100 2.41 2.66 4.95
C TRP A 100 3.54 1.62 4.92
N LEU A 101 3.66 0.93 3.79
CA LEU A 101 4.83 0.14 3.41
C LEU A 101 5.38 0.68 2.09
N GLY A 102 6.57 1.26 2.09
CA GLY A 102 7.22 1.81 0.90
C GLY A 102 8.49 1.06 0.52
N THR A 103 8.79 1.01 -0.78
CA THR A 103 10.03 0.41 -1.32
C THR A 103 11.30 1.08 -0.83
N ALA A 104 11.27 2.40 -0.59
CA ALA A 104 12.42 3.17 -0.12
C ALA A 104 12.88 2.76 1.29
N GLU A 105 11.99 2.20 2.10
CA GLU A 105 12.31 1.77 3.46
C GLU A 105 13.12 0.48 3.48
N ILE A 106 12.97 -0.35 2.45
CA ILE A 106 13.62 -1.67 2.34
C ILE A 106 15.11 -1.56 1.96
N GLY A 107 15.50 -0.44 1.34
CA GLY A 107 16.88 -0.17 0.91
C GLY A 107 17.63 0.85 1.75
N ALA A 108 16.92 1.59 2.61
CA ALA A 108 17.43 2.69 3.43
C ALA A 108 17.52 2.32 4.93
N ASP A 109 17.76 1.05 5.25
CA ASP A 109 17.85 0.54 6.63
C ASP A 109 19.01 1.13 7.46
N GLY A 110 19.74 2.14 6.94
CA GLY A 110 20.96 2.67 7.54
C GLY A 110 20.89 2.84 9.05
N ASP A 111 19.93 3.60 9.54
CA ASP A 111 19.73 3.85 10.98
C ASP A 111 18.98 2.70 11.71
N LEU A 112 18.19 1.90 10.98
CA LEU A 112 17.41 0.79 11.55
C LEU A 112 18.17 -0.55 11.48
N SER A 113 19.28 -0.62 10.77
CA SER A 113 20.00 -1.86 10.49
C SER A 113 20.47 -2.60 11.75
N ALA A 114 20.79 -1.88 12.81
CA ALA A 114 21.22 -2.44 14.09
C ALA A 114 20.06 -2.85 15.01
N LEU A 115 18.82 -2.45 14.69
CA LEU A 115 17.65 -2.80 15.50
C LEU A 115 17.26 -4.25 15.26
N SER A 116 16.74 -4.91 16.33
CA SER A 116 16.13 -6.22 16.19
C SER A 116 14.84 -6.15 15.37
N ALA A 117 14.41 -7.29 14.79
CA ALA A 117 13.11 -7.36 14.11
C ALA A 117 11.96 -6.93 15.03
N TRP A 118 12.02 -7.32 16.30
CA TRP A 118 11.04 -6.89 17.31
C TRP A 118 10.98 -5.38 17.41
N ASP A 119 12.13 -4.70 17.58
CA ASP A 119 12.19 -3.25 17.74
C ASP A 119 11.64 -2.54 16.50
N VAL A 120 11.98 -3.03 15.30
CA VAL A 120 11.47 -2.48 14.05
C VAL A 120 9.95 -2.62 13.94
N VAL A 121 9.39 -3.79 14.26
CA VAL A 121 7.93 -3.99 14.24
C VAL A 121 7.25 -3.12 15.29
N ALA A 122 7.87 -2.95 16.47
CA ALA A 122 7.40 -2.11 17.54
C ALA A 122 7.26 -0.63 17.14
N LEU A 123 8.06 -0.12 16.20
CA LEU A 123 7.89 1.23 15.65
C LEU A 123 6.49 1.44 15.05
N GLY A 124 5.82 0.40 14.57
CA GLY A 124 4.43 0.47 14.11
C GLY A 124 3.44 0.88 15.18
N ARG A 125 3.81 0.78 16.47
CA ARG A 125 2.96 1.19 17.59
C ARG A 125 3.13 2.66 18.00
N LEU A 126 4.14 3.37 17.47
CA LEU A 126 4.41 4.78 17.82
C LEU A 126 3.18 5.70 17.67
N PRO A 127 2.33 5.61 16.64
CA PRO A 127 1.16 6.47 16.52
C PRO A 127 0.16 6.30 17.68
N HIS A 128 0.15 5.16 18.36
CA HIS A 128 -0.79 4.84 19.47
C HIS A 128 -0.27 5.28 20.83
N GLN A 129 1.03 5.52 20.98
CA GLN A 129 1.60 5.94 22.26
C GLN A 129 1.20 7.38 22.59
N ARG A 130 0.72 7.63 23.82
CA ARG A 130 0.16 8.95 24.22
C ARG A 130 1.23 10.04 24.37
N TRP A 131 2.47 9.65 24.65
CA TRP A 131 3.63 10.53 24.80
C TRP A 131 4.88 9.65 24.64
N TRP A 132 6.00 10.22 24.23
CA TRP A 132 7.27 9.48 24.20
C TRP A 132 7.53 8.90 25.59
N PRO A 133 7.52 7.57 25.78
CA PRO A 133 7.70 7.01 27.10
C PRO A 133 9.13 7.31 27.54
N SER A 134 9.28 7.92 28.72
CA SER A 134 10.57 8.15 29.34
C SER A 134 11.38 6.87 29.59
N THR A 135 10.76 5.71 29.42
CA THR A 135 11.33 4.37 29.64
C THR A 135 11.51 3.56 28.34
N GLY A 136 11.04 4.03 27.17
CA GLY A 136 11.12 3.28 25.92
C GLY A 136 10.33 1.96 25.89
N ALA A 137 9.60 1.62 26.94
CA ALA A 137 8.90 0.35 27.06
C ALA A 137 7.53 0.41 26.36
N LEU A 138 7.24 -0.63 25.55
CA LEU A 138 5.89 -0.88 25.03
C LEU A 138 4.91 -1.20 26.16
N THR A 139 3.65 -0.81 25.98
CA THR A 139 2.58 -1.33 26.85
C THR A 139 2.42 -2.84 26.62
N THR A 140 1.81 -3.55 27.58
CA THR A 140 1.50 -4.99 27.42
C THR A 140 0.64 -5.24 26.19
N ASP A 141 -0.34 -4.35 25.92
CA ASP A 141 -1.22 -4.44 24.76
C ASP A 141 -0.45 -4.22 23.44
N ASP A 142 0.46 -3.24 23.39
CA ASP A 142 1.29 -3.01 22.21
C ASP A 142 2.24 -4.18 21.96
N ALA A 143 2.82 -4.76 23.00
CA ALA A 143 3.67 -5.94 22.89
C ALA A 143 2.88 -7.16 22.33
N ALA A 144 1.65 -7.35 22.78
CA ALA A 144 0.78 -8.40 22.24
C ALA A 144 0.45 -8.19 20.75
N VAL A 145 0.20 -6.95 20.32
CA VAL A 145 0.00 -6.62 18.88
C VAL A 145 1.26 -6.92 18.08
N VAL A 146 2.45 -6.54 18.57
CA VAL A 146 3.72 -6.82 17.91
C VAL A 146 3.94 -8.32 17.75
N GLN A 147 3.72 -9.10 18.80
CA GLN A 147 3.84 -10.55 18.76
C GLN A 147 2.89 -11.17 17.74
N ASP A 148 1.62 -10.76 17.76
CA ASP A 148 0.58 -11.27 16.86
C ASP A 148 0.94 -11.04 15.39
N VAL A 149 1.30 -9.81 15.00
CA VAL A 149 1.66 -9.52 13.59
C VAL A 149 2.96 -10.21 13.17
N MET A 150 3.91 -10.40 14.08
CA MET A 150 5.13 -11.16 13.80
C MET A 150 4.83 -12.65 13.56
N MET A 151 3.85 -13.22 14.25
CA MET A 151 3.38 -14.58 13.98
C MET A 151 2.67 -14.66 12.61
N GLN A 152 1.78 -13.72 12.30
CA GLN A 152 1.05 -13.67 11.02
C GLN A 152 1.98 -13.53 9.81
N THR A 153 3.11 -12.84 9.97
CA THR A 153 4.10 -12.60 8.91
C THR A 153 5.27 -13.60 8.92
N HIS A 154 5.21 -14.64 9.75
CA HIS A 154 6.28 -15.64 9.92
C HIS A 154 7.65 -15.02 10.26
N THR A 155 7.64 -13.92 11.06
CA THR A 155 8.86 -13.20 11.48
C THR A 155 9.20 -13.42 12.95
N TRP A 156 8.35 -14.07 13.74
CA TRP A 156 8.55 -14.30 15.16
C TRP A 156 9.86 -15.01 15.51
N GLN A 157 10.27 -15.95 14.67
CA GLN A 157 11.54 -16.70 14.83
C GLN A 157 12.77 -15.79 14.69
N PHE A 158 12.63 -14.63 14.07
CA PHE A 158 13.70 -13.67 13.87
C PHE A 158 13.64 -12.47 14.85
N ARG A 159 12.74 -12.48 15.83
CA ARG A 159 12.45 -11.31 16.68
C ARG A 159 13.67 -10.65 17.30
N ASP A 160 14.68 -11.46 17.68
CA ASP A 160 15.89 -11.00 18.36
C ASP A 160 17.04 -10.73 17.36
N LYS A 161 16.84 -11.01 16.07
CA LYS A 161 17.87 -10.88 15.02
C LYS A 161 17.92 -9.44 14.51
N PRO A 162 19.10 -8.80 14.44
CA PRO A 162 19.27 -7.49 13.81
C PRO A 162 18.90 -7.53 12.33
N LEU A 163 18.29 -6.45 11.79
CA LEU A 163 17.95 -6.37 10.36
C LEU A 163 19.16 -6.55 9.45
N LEU A 164 20.34 -6.05 9.86
CA LEU A 164 21.59 -6.19 9.10
C LEU A 164 21.95 -7.64 8.77
N GLU A 165 21.60 -8.57 9.66
CA GLU A 165 21.90 -10.00 9.54
C GLU A 165 20.84 -10.78 8.76
N MET A 166 19.76 -10.12 8.32
CA MET A 166 18.65 -10.75 7.62
C MET A 166 18.84 -10.76 6.11
N SER A 167 18.28 -11.77 5.44
CA SER A 167 18.09 -11.75 3.99
C SER A 167 17.13 -10.63 3.57
N SER A 168 17.14 -10.25 2.29
CA SER A 168 16.22 -9.22 1.76
C SER A 168 14.76 -9.62 1.95
N GLY A 169 14.41 -10.91 1.76
CA GLY A 169 13.06 -11.41 1.97
C GLY A 169 12.64 -11.44 3.45
N GLU A 170 13.56 -11.78 4.38
CA GLU A 170 13.31 -11.69 5.82
C GLU A 170 13.03 -10.24 6.24
N ARG A 171 13.87 -9.28 5.78
CA ARG A 171 13.67 -7.85 6.03
C ARG A 171 12.34 -7.36 5.49
N GLN A 172 11.97 -7.75 4.27
CA GLN A 172 10.70 -7.39 3.66
C GLN A 172 9.52 -7.81 4.54
N ARG A 173 9.52 -9.05 5.06
CA ARG A 173 8.46 -9.53 5.96
C ARG A 173 8.42 -8.76 7.28
N VAL A 174 9.58 -8.35 7.82
CA VAL A 174 9.64 -7.49 9.03
C VAL A 174 9.03 -6.12 8.75
N HIS A 175 9.30 -5.50 7.60
CA HIS A 175 8.66 -4.23 7.23
C HIS A 175 7.15 -4.36 7.01
N VAL A 176 6.68 -5.47 6.43
CA VAL A 176 5.26 -5.80 6.36
C VAL A 176 4.67 -5.89 7.78
N ALA A 177 5.30 -6.65 8.69
CA ALA A 177 4.85 -6.76 10.08
C ALA A 177 4.78 -5.39 10.77
N ARG A 178 5.77 -4.51 10.55
CA ARG A 178 5.76 -3.14 11.08
C ARG A 178 4.55 -2.34 10.58
N ALA A 179 4.25 -2.39 9.29
CA ALA A 179 3.08 -1.70 8.74
C ALA A 179 1.78 -2.24 9.33
N LEU A 180 1.66 -3.57 9.48
CA LEU A 180 0.49 -4.21 10.08
C LEU A 180 0.34 -3.92 11.58
N ALA A 181 1.45 -3.71 12.29
CA ALA A 181 1.43 -3.37 13.72
C ALA A 181 0.73 -2.04 14.01
N VAL A 182 0.60 -1.15 13.03
CA VAL A 182 -0.22 0.07 13.15
C VAL A 182 -1.69 -0.25 13.42
N ARG A 183 -2.20 -1.40 12.92
CA ARG A 183 -3.63 -1.76 13.01
C ARG A 183 -4.54 -0.70 12.40
N ALA A 184 -4.09 -0.06 11.33
CA ALA A 184 -4.84 0.96 10.61
C ALA A 184 -6.00 0.35 9.80
N PRO A 185 -7.13 1.05 9.66
CA PRO A 185 -8.22 0.61 8.78
C PRO A 185 -7.85 0.63 7.29
N LEU A 186 -6.87 1.46 6.89
CA LEU A 186 -6.33 1.52 5.53
C LEU A 186 -4.83 1.19 5.53
N VAL A 187 -4.44 0.21 4.72
CA VAL A 187 -3.04 -0.18 4.52
C VAL A 187 -2.63 0.10 3.08
N LEU A 188 -1.60 0.91 2.91
CA LEU A 188 -1.01 1.26 1.63
C LEU A 188 0.33 0.56 1.47
N MET A 189 0.50 -0.23 0.40
CA MET A 189 1.70 -1.02 0.16
C MET A 189 2.26 -0.74 -1.24
N ASP A 190 3.49 -0.23 -1.30
CA ASP A 190 4.21 -0.01 -2.55
C ASP A 190 5.19 -1.15 -2.81
N GLU A 191 4.93 -1.96 -3.83
CA GLU A 191 5.72 -3.13 -4.23
C GLU A 191 6.02 -4.13 -3.08
N PRO A 192 5.00 -4.61 -2.34
CA PRO A 192 5.22 -5.46 -1.16
C PRO A 192 5.83 -6.82 -1.47
N LEU A 193 5.82 -7.26 -2.73
CA LEU A 193 6.36 -8.55 -3.19
C LEU A 193 7.83 -8.46 -3.61
N LEU A 194 8.43 -7.28 -3.59
CA LEU A 194 9.82 -7.08 -3.99
C LEU A 194 10.76 -7.97 -3.16
N ASN A 195 11.64 -8.69 -3.81
CA ASN A 195 12.60 -9.63 -3.21
C ASN A 195 12.00 -10.85 -2.49
N LEU A 196 10.70 -11.13 -2.66
CA LEU A 196 10.09 -12.37 -2.18
C LEU A 196 10.15 -13.45 -3.27
N ASP A 197 10.50 -14.65 -2.87
CA ASP A 197 10.40 -15.84 -3.70
C ASP A 197 8.93 -16.32 -3.83
N PRO A 198 8.59 -17.18 -4.80
CA PRO A 198 7.22 -17.59 -5.05
C PRO A 198 6.45 -18.15 -3.84
N PRO A 199 7.02 -19.00 -2.95
CA PRO A 199 6.34 -19.42 -1.74
C PRO A 199 5.93 -18.26 -0.83
N HIS A 200 6.83 -17.32 -0.56
CA HIS A 200 6.55 -16.17 0.28
C HIS A 200 5.59 -15.15 -0.39
N GLN A 201 5.59 -15.04 -1.73
CA GLN A 201 4.56 -14.29 -2.46
C GLN A 201 3.17 -14.90 -2.26
N ALA A 202 3.07 -16.25 -2.27
CA ALA A 202 1.79 -16.94 -2.02
C ALA A 202 1.31 -16.71 -0.58
N GLU A 203 2.19 -16.78 0.41
CA GLU A 203 1.89 -16.47 1.82
C GLU A 203 1.38 -15.02 1.97
N TRP A 204 2.05 -14.06 1.32
CA TRP A 204 1.63 -12.65 1.33
C TRP A 204 0.23 -12.47 0.72
N ILE A 205 -0.06 -13.11 -0.42
CA ILE A 205 -1.38 -13.06 -1.04
C ILE A 205 -2.46 -13.60 -0.08
N GLN A 206 -2.19 -14.73 0.58
CA GLN A 206 -3.09 -15.31 1.56
C GLN A 206 -3.33 -14.36 2.74
N LEU A 207 -2.28 -13.75 3.29
CA LEU A 207 -2.34 -12.79 4.38
C LEU A 207 -3.22 -11.59 4.00
N VAL A 208 -2.97 -10.95 2.86
CA VAL A 208 -3.74 -9.77 2.42
C VAL A 208 -5.22 -10.11 2.18
N ARG A 209 -5.50 -11.28 1.61
CA ARG A 209 -6.89 -11.74 1.44
C ARG A 209 -7.59 -12.01 2.77
N ALA A 210 -6.90 -12.59 3.74
CA ALA A 210 -7.44 -12.80 5.08
C ALA A 210 -7.75 -11.45 5.75
N MET A 211 -6.84 -10.48 5.68
CA MET A 211 -7.04 -9.12 6.20
C MET A 211 -8.25 -8.42 5.57
N ALA A 212 -8.42 -8.52 4.26
CA ALA A 212 -9.57 -7.95 3.56
C ALA A 212 -10.88 -8.65 3.99
N ALA A 213 -10.88 -9.97 4.17
CA ALA A 213 -12.02 -10.72 4.66
C ALA A 213 -12.40 -10.34 6.10
N GLU A 214 -11.45 -9.93 6.92
CA GLU A 214 -11.64 -9.39 8.27
C GLU A 214 -12.10 -7.92 8.29
N GLY A 215 -12.23 -7.30 7.11
CA GLY A 215 -12.75 -5.94 6.94
C GLY A 215 -11.69 -4.84 6.87
N GLN A 216 -10.40 -5.18 6.84
CA GLN A 216 -9.32 -4.23 6.61
C GLN A 216 -9.27 -3.85 5.12
N THR A 217 -8.95 -2.59 4.82
CA THR A 217 -8.80 -2.14 3.44
C THR A 217 -7.34 -2.08 3.05
N ILE A 218 -7.00 -2.67 1.91
CA ILE A 218 -5.64 -2.71 1.41
C ILE A 218 -5.60 -2.10 0.00
N ILE A 219 -4.66 -1.19 -0.24
CA ILE A 219 -4.31 -0.71 -1.57
C ILE A 219 -2.83 -1.06 -1.80
N SER A 220 -2.55 -1.86 -2.82
CA SER A 220 -1.19 -2.26 -3.16
C SER A 220 -0.82 -1.86 -4.58
N VAL A 221 0.36 -1.30 -4.78
CA VAL A 221 0.99 -1.17 -6.09
C VAL A 221 1.73 -2.47 -6.37
N LEU A 222 1.41 -3.12 -7.47
CA LEU A 222 2.01 -4.40 -7.85
C LEU A 222 2.56 -4.34 -9.27
N HIS A 223 3.77 -4.86 -9.45
CA HIS A 223 4.37 -5.11 -10.76
C HIS A 223 4.03 -6.52 -11.28
N GLU A 224 3.87 -7.47 -10.37
CA GLU A 224 3.51 -8.86 -10.66
C GLU A 224 2.00 -8.95 -10.94
N LEU A 225 1.64 -8.93 -12.25
CA LEU A 225 0.23 -8.98 -12.65
C LEU A 225 -0.49 -10.22 -12.13
N ASN A 226 0.20 -11.36 -12.06
CA ASN A 226 -0.39 -12.60 -11.55
C ASN A 226 -0.79 -12.45 -10.07
N ALA A 227 -0.01 -11.74 -9.25
CA ALA A 227 -0.38 -11.44 -7.89
C ALA A 227 -1.55 -10.44 -7.81
N ALA A 228 -1.55 -9.41 -8.67
CA ALA A 228 -2.62 -8.42 -8.73
C ALA A 228 -3.98 -9.04 -9.08
N LEU A 229 -4.00 -10.12 -9.87
CA LEU A 229 -5.23 -10.82 -10.26
C LEU A 229 -5.91 -11.60 -9.10
N TYR A 230 -5.31 -11.66 -7.91
CA TYR A 230 -5.93 -12.16 -6.69
C TYR A 230 -6.67 -11.08 -5.88
N ALA A 231 -6.52 -9.80 -6.24
CA ALA A 231 -7.22 -8.69 -5.57
C ALA A 231 -8.72 -8.70 -5.89
N ASP A 232 -9.53 -8.04 -5.05
CA ASP A 232 -10.96 -7.85 -5.31
C ASP A 232 -11.18 -6.86 -6.46
N ASN A 233 -10.41 -5.77 -6.45
CA ASN A 233 -10.50 -4.69 -7.41
C ASN A 233 -9.15 -4.36 -8.02
N ILE A 234 -9.18 -3.89 -9.26
CA ILE A 234 -8.01 -3.43 -10.01
C ILE A 234 -8.21 -1.98 -10.43
N VAL A 235 -7.19 -1.17 -10.21
CA VAL A 235 -7.06 0.19 -10.76
C VAL A 235 -5.95 0.18 -11.80
N VAL A 236 -6.28 0.54 -13.04
CA VAL A 236 -5.33 0.61 -14.14
C VAL A 236 -4.90 2.05 -14.33
N LEU A 237 -3.61 2.33 -14.12
CA LEU A 237 -3.01 3.66 -14.26
C LEU A 237 -2.10 3.70 -15.49
N VAL A 238 -2.33 4.66 -16.39
CA VAL A 238 -1.53 4.87 -17.60
C VAL A 238 -1.24 6.36 -17.77
N LYS A 239 0.03 6.73 -17.87
CA LYS A 239 0.48 8.12 -18.08
C LYS A 239 -0.19 9.12 -17.13
N GLY A 240 -0.25 8.77 -15.84
CA GLY A 240 -0.79 9.63 -14.79
C GLY A 240 -2.32 9.70 -14.71
N ARG A 241 -3.04 8.86 -15.45
CA ARG A 241 -4.50 8.83 -15.46
C ARG A 241 -5.03 7.45 -15.09
N VAL A 242 -6.06 7.39 -14.29
CA VAL A 242 -6.84 6.16 -14.11
C VAL A 242 -7.65 5.93 -15.38
N THR A 243 -7.32 4.87 -16.10
CA THR A 243 -8.01 4.49 -17.34
C THR A 243 -9.14 3.50 -17.07
N HIS A 244 -9.07 2.77 -15.96
CA HIS A 244 -10.11 1.86 -15.52
C HIS A 244 -9.98 1.61 -14.01
N ALA A 245 -11.12 1.42 -13.35
CA ALA A 245 -11.21 0.92 -11.98
C ALA A 245 -12.43 -0.01 -11.88
N GLY A 246 -12.25 -1.22 -11.38
CA GLY A 246 -13.34 -2.19 -11.28
C GLY A 246 -12.88 -3.53 -10.71
N ARG A 247 -13.85 -4.44 -10.57
CA ARG A 247 -13.61 -5.79 -10.05
C ARG A 247 -12.72 -6.60 -10.99
N VAL A 248 -11.85 -7.43 -10.41
CA VAL A 248 -10.90 -8.28 -11.17
C VAL A 248 -11.61 -9.28 -12.10
N ASP A 249 -12.80 -9.74 -11.73
CA ASP A 249 -13.60 -10.70 -12.49
C ASP A 249 -14.36 -10.07 -13.69
N SER A 250 -14.37 -8.73 -13.82
CA SER A 250 -14.96 -8.03 -14.95
C SER A 250 -14.16 -8.22 -16.25
N LEU A 251 -14.87 -8.43 -17.36
CA LEU A 251 -14.26 -8.45 -18.70
C LEU A 251 -13.56 -7.13 -19.04
N ASP A 252 -14.20 -6.00 -18.66
CA ASP A 252 -13.68 -4.66 -18.94
C ASP A 252 -12.35 -4.42 -18.21
N THR A 253 -12.24 -4.90 -16.96
CA THR A 253 -11.00 -4.81 -16.17
C THR A 253 -9.86 -5.55 -16.86
N ARG A 254 -10.10 -6.79 -17.31
CA ARG A 254 -9.07 -7.58 -18.01
C ARG A 254 -8.69 -6.98 -19.36
N ALA A 255 -9.66 -6.43 -20.08
CA ALA A 255 -9.40 -5.71 -21.33
C ALA A 255 -8.55 -4.44 -21.08
N ALA A 256 -8.87 -3.67 -20.04
CA ALA A 256 -8.12 -2.48 -19.67
C ALA A 256 -6.67 -2.80 -19.25
N ILE A 257 -6.44 -3.88 -18.48
CA ILE A 257 -5.10 -4.34 -18.15
C ILE A 257 -4.33 -4.68 -19.43
N THR A 258 -4.94 -5.49 -20.33
CA THR A 258 -4.30 -5.89 -21.58
C THR A 258 -3.92 -4.68 -22.44
N ALA A 259 -4.81 -3.70 -22.57
CA ALA A 259 -4.58 -2.45 -23.31
C ALA A 259 -3.45 -1.61 -22.68
N ALA A 260 -3.40 -1.50 -21.36
CA ALA A 260 -2.36 -0.75 -20.63
C ALA A 260 -0.95 -1.26 -20.92
N PHE A 261 -0.79 -2.56 -21.17
CA PHE A 261 0.46 -3.20 -21.56
C PHE A 261 0.61 -3.37 -23.08
N SER A 262 -0.02 -2.47 -23.88
CA SER A 262 0.09 -2.42 -25.34
C SER A 262 -0.30 -3.74 -26.03
N ASN A 263 -1.25 -4.47 -25.47
CA ASN A 263 -1.72 -5.78 -25.92
C ASN A 263 -0.61 -6.86 -26.00
N ARG A 264 0.49 -6.68 -25.29
CA ARG A 264 1.60 -7.65 -25.22
C ARG A 264 1.39 -8.73 -24.17
N ILE A 265 0.28 -8.69 -23.46
CA ILE A 265 -0.15 -9.71 -22.51
C ILE A 265 -1.56 -10.19 -22.88
N GLN A 266 -1.88 -11.39 -22.45
CA GLN A 266 -3.22 -11.95 -22.49
C GLN A 266 -3.59 -12.47 -21.11
N ILE A 267 -4.82 -12.25 -20.68
CA ILE A 267 -5.33 -12.78 -19.42
C ILE A 267 -6.25 -13.95 -19.75
N ARG A 268 -5.95 -15.12 -19.18
CA ARG A 268 -6.70 -16.36 -19.37
C ARG A 268 -7.11 -16.95 -18.03
N SER A 269 -8.21 -17.71 -18.03
CA SER A 269 -8.56 -18.55 -16.89
C SER A 269 -7.78 -19.87 -16.98
N LEU A 270 -7.13 -20.25 -15.87
CA LEU A 270 -6.47 -21.53 -15.68
C LEU A 270 -6.87 -22.05 -14.30
N ASP A 271 -7.49 -23.21 -14.22
CA ASP A 271 -7.94 -23.84 -12.98
C ASP A 271 -8.72 -22.90 -12.03
N ASN A 272 -9.68 -22.16 -12.59
CA ASN A 272 -10.49 -21.12 -11.90
C ASN A 272 -9.71 -19.88 -11.42
N HIS A 273 -8.46 -19.71 -11.82
CA HIS A 273 -7.65 -18.50 -11.54
C HIS A 273 -7.37 -17.72 -12.82
N TRP A 274 -7.27 -16.40 -12.69
CA TRP A 274 -6.84 -15.55 -13.80
C TRP A 274 -5.32 -15.50 -13.85
N VAL A 275 -4.76 -15.70 -15.04
CA VAL A 275 -3.31 -15.68 -15.26
C VAL A 275 -2.97 -14.75 -16.41
N ALA A 276 -2.02 -13.84 -16.16
CA ALA A 276 -1.45 -12.98 -17.18
C ALA A 276 -0.25 -13.68 -17.84
N LEU A 277 -0.34 -13.88 -19.13
CA LEU A 277 0.70 -14.52 -19.93
C LEU A 277 1.25 -13.52 -20.95
N PRO A 278 2.57 -13.54 -21.24
CA PRO A 278 3.11 -12.77 -22.35
C PRO A 278 2.51 -13.23 -23.70
N ARG A 279 2.27 -12.28 -24.58
CA ARG A 279 1.89 -12.55 -25.95
C ARG A 279 3.17 -12.46 -26.80
N VAL A 280 3.68 -13.62 -27.20
CA VAL A 280 4.88 -13.77 -28.03
C VAL A 280 4.53 -13.69 -29.50
#